data_d1fa466861ce924c474192875656767a
#
_entry.id   d1fa466861ce924c474192875656767a
#
_cell.length_a   1.000
_cell.length_b   1.000
_cell.length_c   1.000
_cell.angle_alpha   90.00
_cell.angle_beta   90.00
_cell.angle_gamma   90.00
#
_symmetry.space_group_name_H-M   'P 1'
#
loop_
_entity.id
_entity.type
_entity.pdbx_description
1 polymer ?
#
loop_
_entity_poly.entity_id
_entity_poly.type
_entity_poly.pdbx_seq_one_letter_code
_entity_poly.pdbx_strand_id
1 'polypeptide(L)'
;MKTSPLQAVKERFGDKEKLVAAVKALATEDLWLPIVNEVKGLERVSNAKLLRLHDTLARVKKDFGDRGKLIESILTLGKRQKDAGLKGRLETLPTPRLVDMHASASRRAKTEEKTKATAAKAPAKKKKARTKKAKAKAVSGAPTAKKTTKKKK
;
A
#
# COMPACT_ATOMS: atom_id res chain seq x y z
N MET A 1 24.37 7.70 10.95
CA MET A 1 24.75 7.21 9.62
C MET A 1 23.97 5.95 9.29
N LYS A 2 23.54 5.74 8.03
CA LYS A 2 22.86 4.50 7.66
C LYS A 2 23.92 3.43 7.42
N THR A 3 23.89 2.34 8.17
CA THR A 3 24.80 1.19 8.00
C THR A 3 24.59 0.54 6.65
N SER A 4 25.64 0.06 6.00
CA SER A 4 25.53 -0.67 4.74
C SER A 4 24.78 -2.01 4.97
N PRO A 5 24.03 -2.53 3.98
CA PRO A 5 23.34 -3.80 4.13
C PRO A 5 24.27 -4.97 4.50
N LEU A 6 25.51 -4.94 4.02
CA LEU A 6 26.51 -5.95 4.38
C LEU A 6 26.90 -5.85 5.86
N GLN A 7 27.12 -4.62 6.35
CA GLN A 7 27.47 -4.38 7.75
C GLN A 7 26.30 -4.77 8.67
N ALA A 8 25.07 -4.43 8.32
CA ALA A 8 23.88 -4.84 9.07
C ALA A 8 23.72 -6.36 9.16
N VAL A 9 24.07 -7.11 8.09
CA VAL A 9 24.09 -8.59 8.13
C VAL A 9 25.15 -9.09 9.06
N LYS A 10 26.38 -8.55 8.99
CA LYS A 10 27.48 -8.94 9.88
C LYS A 10 27.15 -8.68 11.35
N GLU A 11 26.57 -7.54 11.67
CA GLU A 11 26.21 -7.16 13.04
C GLU A 11 25.05 -8.02 13.60
N ARG A 12 24.04 -8.33 12.80
CA ARG A 12 22.81 -9.01 13.27
C ARG A 12 22.89 -10.54 13.18
N PHE A 13 23.55 -11.08 12.17
CA PHE A 13 23.55 -12.51 11.85
C PHE A 13 24.96 -13.10 11.74
N GLY A 14 25.98 -12.27 11.63
CA GLY A 14 27.37 -12.68 11.36
C GLY A 14 27.62 -12.89 9.87
N ASP A 15 26.87 -13.81 9.23
CA ASP A 15 27.05 -14.18 7.82
C ASP A 15 25.75 -14.23 7.05
N LYS A 16 25.87 -14.13 5.71
CA LYS A 16 24.72 -14.21 4.81
C LYS A 16 24.02 -15.57 4.89
N GLU A 17 24.78 -16.65 5.07
CA GLU A 17 24.22 -18.01 5.17
C GLU A 17 23.30 -18.16 6.38
N LYS A 18 23.70 -17.60 7.53
CA LYS A 18 22.88 -17.59 8.74
C LYS A 18 21.60 -16.76 8.54
N LEU A 19 21.68 -15.64 7.80
CA LEU A 19 20.50 -14.86 7.45
C LEU A 19 19.55 -15.66 6.54
N VAL A 20 20.09 -16.38 5.54
CA VAL A 20 19.29 -17.24 4.66
C VAL A 20 18.63 -18.36 5.46
N ALA A 21 19.35 -19.01 6.38
CA ALA A 21 18.79 -20.03 7.27
C ALA A 21 17.68 -19.46 8.17
N ALA A 22 17.87 -18.29 8.73
CA ALA A 22 16.83 -17.59 9.52
C ALA A 22 15.59 -17.26 8.69
N VAL A 23 15.76 -16.82 7.44
CA VAL A 23 14.64 -16.57 6.53
C VAL A 23 13.92 -17.86 6.19
N LYS A 24 14.64 -18.96 5.90
CA LYS A 24 14.05 -20.28 5.64
C LYS A 24 13.26 -20.80 6.84
N ALA A 25 13.74 -20.60 8.05
CA ALA A 25 13.06 -20.99 9.29
C ALA A 25 11.76 -20.20 9.55
N LEU A 26 11.68 -18.96 9.09
CA LEU A 26 10.48 -18.13 9.17
C LEU A 26 9.54 -18.35 7.97
N ALA A 27 10.06 -18.80 6.83
CA ALA A 27 9.31 -19.04 5.59
C ALA A 27 8.61 -20.40 5.63
N THR A 28 7.72 -20.61 6.61
CA THR A 28 6.83 -21.77 6.66
C THR A 28 5.71 -21.63 5.63
N GLU A 29 5.00 -22.74 5.32
CA GLU A 29 3.87 -22.73 4.38
C GLU A 29 2.80 -21.71 4.76
N ASP A 30 2.58 -21.50 6.06
CA ASP A 30 1.62 -20.53 6.60
C ASP A 30 2.01 -19.06 6.36
N LEU A 31 3.30 -18.77 6.22
CA LEU A 31 3.81 -17.40 6.10
C LEU A 31 4.35 -17.05 4.72
N TRP A 32 4.64 -18.05 3.89
CA TRP A 32 5.32 -17.86 2.62
C TRP A 32 4.68 -18.63 1.48
N LEU A 33 4.43 -17.94 0.35
CA LEU A 33 4.16 -18.62 -0.91
C LEU A 33 5.48 -19.01 -1.59
N PRO A 34 5.61 -20.23 -2.12
CA PRO A 34 6.80 -20.69 -2.83
C PRO A 34 6.94 -20.00 -4.21
N ILE A 35 7.23 -18.70 -4.20
CA ILE A 35 7.56 -17.91 -5.41
C ILE A 35 9.08 -17.81 -5.56
N VAL A 36 9.82 -18.66 -4.88
CA VAL A 36 11.26 -18.70 -4.99
C VAL A 36 11.61 -19.60 -6.14
N ASN A 37 12.38 -19.08 -7.11
CA ASN A 37 12.90 -19.92 -8.18
C ASN A 37 13.84 -20.97 -7.56
N GLU A 38 13.48 -22.24 -7.69
CA GLU A 38 14.20 -23.38 -7.11
C GLU A 38 15.67 -23.42 -7.55
N VAL A 39 15.93 -23.06 -8.82
CA VAL A 39 17.29 -23.06 -9.40
C VAL A 39 18.17 -21.94 -8.83
N LYS A 40 17.60 -20.77 -8.54
CA LYS A 40 18.37 -19.60 -8.08
C LYS A 40 18.47 -19.49 -6.56
N GLY A 41 17.53 -20.04 -5.81
CA GLY A 41 17.50 -20.04 -4.35
C GLY A 41 17.54 -18.65 -3.70
N LEU A 42 17.48 -18.62 -2.38
CA LEU A 42 17.62 -17.37 -1.59
C LEU A 42 19.07 -16.88 -1.51
N GLU A 43 20.04 -17.74 -1.80
CA GLU A 43 21.47 -17.41 -1.67
C GLU A 43 21.93 -16.33 -2.66
N ARG A 44 21.30 -16.26 -3.84
CA ARG A 44 21.59 -15.22 -4.85
C ARG A 44 20.85 -13.90 -4.63
N VAL A 45 19.98 -13.84 -3.63
CA VAL A 45 19.27 -12.61 -3.29
C VAL A 45 20.21 -11.63 -2.56
N SER A 46 20.08 -10.34 -2.82
CA SER A 46 20.89 -9.31 -2.17
C SER A 46 20.59 -9.21 -0.67
N ASN A 47 21.61 -8.87 0.12
CA ASN A 47 21.51 -8.74 1.58
C ASN A 47 20.41 -7.79 2.04
N ALA A 48 20.22 -6.66 1.33
CA ALA A 48 19.15 -5.71 1.63
C ALA A 48 17.75 -6.33 1.50
N LYS A 49 17.53 -7.14 0.44
CA LYS A 49 16.25 -7.84 0.23
C LYS A 49 16.02 -8.94 1.26
N LEU A 50 17.07 -9.69 1.61
CA LEU A 50 17.00 -10.74 2.63
C LEU A 50 16.68 -10.16 4.02
N LEU A 51 17.35 -9.08 4.42
CA LEU A 51 17.05 -8.37 5.67
C LEU A 51 15.60 -7.88 5.70
N ARG A 52 15.14 -7.23 4.64
CA ARG A 52 13.75 -6.77 4.54
C ARG A 52 12.77 -7.93 4.60
N LEU A 53 13.08 -9.05 3.96
CA LEU A 53 12.24 -10.24 3.96
C LEU A 53 12.16 -10.83 5.38
N HIS A 54 13.30 -11.00 6.04
CA HIS A 54 13.38 -11.47 7.43
C HIS A 54 12.55 -10.56 8.35
N ASP A 55 12.75 -9.26 8.29
CA ASP A 55 12.04 -8.29 9.15
C ASP A 55 10.52 -8.29 8.88
N THR A 56 10.08 -8.47 7.62
CA THR A 56 8.65 -8.56 7.30
C THR A 56 8.03 -9.84 7.82
N LEU A 57 8.68 -11.00 7.64
CA LEU A 57 8.18 -12.28 8.15
C LEU A 57 8.16 -12.32 9.69
N ALA A 58 9.23 -11.83 10.34
CA ALA A 58 9.29 -11.73 11.79
C ALA A 58 8.17 -10.83 12.35
N ARG A 59 7.89 -9.70 11.67
CA ARG A 59 6.78 -8.81 12.02
C ARG A 59 5.43 -9.52 11.89
N VAL A 60 5.18 -10.22 10.78
CA VAL A 60 3.92 -10.94 10.57
C VAL A 60 3.72 -11.99 11.64
N LYS A 61 4.76 -12.77 11.95
CA LYS A 61 4.71 -13.77 13.01
C LYS A 61 4.44 -13.17 14.39
N LYS A 62 5.00 -11.99 14.67
CA LYS A 62 4.81 -11.28 15.95
C LYS A 62 3.42 -10.64 16.07
N ASP A 63 2.97 -9.93 15.02
CA ASP A 63 1.78 -9.09 15.07
C ASP A 63 0.50 -9.89 14.77
N PHE A 64 0.57 -10.88 13.90
CA PHE A 64 -0.60 -11.64 13.41
C PHE A 64 -0.50 -13.14 13.71
N GLY A 65 0.69 -13.68 13.93
CA GLY A 65 0.95 -15.12 14.05
C GLY A 65 0.95 -15.81 12.70
N ASP A 66 -0.20 -15.76 11.99
CA ASP A 66 -0.42 -16.47 10.73
C ASP A 66 -0.77 -15.54 9.57
N ARG A 67 -0.51 -16.01 8.36
CA ARG A 67 -0.87 -15.31 7.13
C ARG A 67 -2.40 -15.15 6.98
N GLY A 68 -3.18 -16.17 7.40
CA GLY A 68 -4.64 -16.12 7.37
C GLY A 68 -5.18 -14.93 8.16
N LYS A 69 -4.69 -14.73 9.38
CA LYS A 69 -5.07 -13.59 10.24
C LYS A 69 -4.67 -12.24 9.64
N LEU A 70 -3.53 -12.17 8.95
CA LEU A 70 -3.14 -10.95 8.21
C LEU A 70 -4.15 -10.64 7.09
N ILE A 71 -4.58 -11.64 6.32
CA ILE A 71 -5.59 -11.49 5.27
C ILE A 71 -6.92 -11.02 5.87
N GLU A 72 -7.37 -11.64 6.96
CA GLU A 72 -8.60 -11.24 7.67
C GLU A 72 -8.54 -9.79 8.17
N SER A 73 -7.40 -9.37 8.71
CA SER A 73 -7.23 -7.98 9.14
C SER A 73 -7.29 -6.98 7.97
N ILE A 74 -6.75 -7.34 6.80
CA ILE A 74 -6.87 -6.53 5.57
C ILE A 74 -8.34 -6.40 5.13
N LEU A 75 -9.08 -7.51 5.15
CA LEU A 75 -10.51 -7.53 4.80
C LEU A 75 -11.34 -6.70 5.79
N THR A 76 -11.02 -6.78 7.08
CA THR A 76 -11.68 -6.01 8.15
C THR A 76 -11.44 -4.50 7.97
N LEU A 77 -10.20 -4.08 7.76
CA LEU A 77 -9.84 -2.69 7.51
C LEU A 77 -10.48 -2.16 6.21
N GLY A 78 -10.60 -3.01 5.20
CA GLY A 78 -11.28 -2.70 3.93
C GLY A 78 -12.80 -2.75 4.00
N LYS A 79 -13.39 -3.19 5.13
CA LYS A 79 -14.84 -3.44 5.30
C LYS A 79 -15.41 -4.41 4.25
N ARG A 80 -14.59 -5.37 3.81
CA ARG A 80 -14.91 -6.35 2.76
C ARG A 80 -14.81 -7.80 3.25
N GLN A 81 -15.22 -8.07 4.48
CA GLN A 81 -15.13 -9.40 5.10
C GLN A 81 -15.92 -10.49 4.34
N LYS A 82 -17.01 -10.09 3.65
CA LYS A 82 -17.88 -11.01 2.90
C LYS A 82 -17.44 -11.26 1.46
N ASP A 83 -16.36 -10.63 1.01
CA ASP A 83 -15.87 -10.74 -0.36
C ASP A 83 -14.93 -11.93 -0.51
N ALA A 84 -15.51 -13.09 -0.83
CA ALA A 84 -14.75 -14.34 -1.07
C ALA A 84 -13.79 -14.21 -2.26
N GLY A 85 -14.17 -13.47 -3.30
CA GLY A 85 -13.31 -13.24 -4.46
C GLY A 85 -12.05 -12.44 -4.11
N LEU A 86 -12.18 -11.42 -3.26
CA LEU A 86 -11.04 -10.68 -2.75
C LEU A 86 -10.14 -11.55 -1.87
N LYS A 87 -10.75 -12.40 -1.00
CA LYS A 87 -9.99 -13.33 -0.14
C LYS A 87 -9.13 -14.26 -0.98
N GLY A 88 -9.70 -14.93 -2.00
CA GLY A 88 -8.97 -15.82 -2.90
C GLY A 88 -7.81 -15.11 -3.64
N ARG A 89 -8.00 -13.84 -4.04
CA ARG A 89 -6.92 -13.04 -4.64
C ARG A 89 -5.82 -12.70 -3.64
N LEU A 90 -6.14 -12.43 -2.38
CA LEU A 90 -5.15 -12.17 -1.33
C LEU A 90 -4.33 -13.43 -1.01
N GLU A 91 -4.95 -14.61 -1.06
CA GLU A 91 -4.28 -15.90 -0.85
C GLU A 91 -3.22 -16.21 -1.91
N THR A 92 -3.33 -15.67 -3.11
CA THR A 92 -2.31 -15.83 -4.16
C THR A 92 -1.13 -14.86 -4.04
N LEU A 93 -1.23 -13.82 -3.19
CA LEU A 93 -0.18 -12.81 -3.06
C LEU A 93 0.90 -13.21 -2.05
N PRO A 94 2.17 -12.84 -2.29
CA PRO A 94 3.25 -13.09 -1.33
C PRO A 94 3.06 -12.26 -0.05
N THR A 95 3.49 -12.82 1.09
CA THR A 95 3.37 -12.20 2.42
C THR A 95 3.89 -10.77 2.51
N PRO A 96 5.05 -10.39 1.94
CA PRO A 96 5.50 -9.00 1.96
C PRO A 96 4.51 -8.04 1.30
N ARG A 97 3.83 -8.47 0.23
CA ARG A 97 2.81 -7.67 -0.44
C ARG A 97 1.57 -7.47 0.44
N LEU A 98 1.17 -8.50 1.17
CA LEU A 98 0.06 -8.42 2.13
C LEU A 98 0.36 -7.41 3.25
N VAL A 99 1.60 -7.40 3.77
CA VAL A 99 2.03 -6.42 4.78
C VAL A 99 1.96 -4.99 4.25
N ASP A 100 2.41 -4.74 3.02
CA ASP A 100 2.31 -3.42 2.39
C ASP A 100 0.83 -3.00 2.19
N MET A 101 -0.03 -3.93 1.80
CA MET A 101 -1.48 -3.69 1.67
C MET A 101 -2.12 -3.39 3.01
N HIS A 102 -1.80 -4.15 4.06
CA HIS A 102 -2.26 -3.89 5.42
C HIS A 102 -1.83 -2.50 5.90
N ALA A 103 -0.56 -2.15 5.75
CA ALA A 103 -0.04 -0.83 6.11
C ALA A 103 -0.74 0.31 5.34
N SER A 104 -1.04 0.10 4.06
CA SER A 104 -1.80 1.06 3.25
C SER A 104 -3.25 1.20 3.72
N ALA A 105 -3.93 0.08 3.99
CA ALA A 105 -5.30 0.06 4.49
C ALA A 105 -5.41 0.75 5.87
N SER A 106 -4.48 0.46 6.79
CA SER A 106 -4.46 1.08 8.12
C SER A 106 -4.23 2.60 8.07
N ARG A 107 -3.37 3.08 7.15
CA ARG A 107 -3.19 4.52 6.93
C ARG A 107 -4.47 5.19 6.41
N ARG A 108 -5.17 4.56 5.47
CA ARG A 108 -6.46 5.05 4.95
C ARG A 108 -7.51 5.12 6.04
N ALA A 109 -7.67 4.08 6.84
CA ALA A 109 -8.61 4.04 7.96
C ALA A 109 -8.33 5.18 8.96
N LYS A 110 -7.07 5.38 9.36
CA LYS A 110 -6.65 6.51 10.24
C LYS A 110 -6.92 7.89 9.61
N THR A 111 -6.77 8.02 8.30
CA THR A 111 -7.06 9.28 7.60
C THR A 111 -8.56 9.54 7.56
N GLU A 112 -9.38 8.52 7.30
CA GLU A 112 -10.85 8.64 7.33
C GLU A 112 -11.38 9.00 8.71
N GLU A 113 -10.83 8.42 9.77
CA GLU A 113 -11.16 8.80 11.15
C GLU A 113 -10.80 10.25 11.45
N LYS A 114 -9.60 10.70 11.05
CA LYS A 114 -9.18 12.10 11.22
C LYS A 114 -10.08 13.06 10.45
N THR A 115 -10.43 12.74 9.20
CA THR A 115 -11.31 13.60 8.39
C THR A 115 -12.72 13.65 8.95
N LYS A 116 -13.25 12.55 9.50
CA LYS A 116 -14.54 12.51 10.19
C LYS A 116 -14.49 13.34 11.48
N ALA A 117 -13.43 13.22 12.27
CA ALA A 117 -13.24 13.98 13.51
C ALA A 117 -13.10 15.50 13.24
N THR A 118 -12.40 15.88 12.16
CA THR A 118 -12.29 17.30 11.76
C THR A 118 -13.57 17.84 11.14
N ALA A 119 -14.32 17.02 10.40
CA ALA A 119 -15.64 17.41 9.87
C ALA A 119 -16.68 17.59 10.98
N ALA A 120 -16.62 16.79 12.04
CA ALA A 120 -17.48 16.94 13.21
C ALA A 120 -17.13 18.17 14.07
N LYS A 121 -15.89 18.69 13.99
CA LYS A 121 -15.43 19.89 14.72
C LYS A 121 -15.50 21.21 13.91
N ALA A 122 -15.89 21.19 12.63
CA ALA A 122 -15.98 22.38 11.82
C ALA A 122 -17.39 23.00 11.90
N PRO A 123 -17.60 24.10 12.63
CA PRO A 123 -18.87 24.81 12.57
C PRO A 123 -19.04 25.47 11.18
N ALA A 124 -20.27 25.50 10.74
CA ALA A 124 -20.85 25.90 9.45
C ALA A 124 -20.46 27.28 8.88
N LYS A 125 -19.19 27.71 8.90
CA LYS A 125 -18.75 29.03 8.44
C LYS A 125 -18.20 29.14 7.01
N LYS A 126 -18.08 28.05 6.24
CA LYS A 126 -17.46 28.09 4.88
C LYS A 126 -18.43 28.02 3.69
N LYS A 127 -19.75 27.98 3.87
CA LYS A 127 -20.70 27.96 2.74
C LYS A 127 -21.11 29.33 2.18
N LYS A 128 -20.81 30.47 2.86
CA LYS A 128 -21.22 31.82 2.39
C LYS A 128 -20.21 32.54 1.47
N ALA A 129 -18.98 32.05 1.31
CA ALA A 129 -17.96 32.75 0.51
C ALA A 129 -17.88 32.26 -0.97
N ARG A 130 -18.50 31.13 -1.30
CA ARG A 130 -18.40 30.56 -2.66
C ARG A 130 -19.51 30.98 -3.62
N THR A 131 -20.62 31.53 -3.12
CA THR A 131 -21.75 31.96 -3.95
C THR A 131 -21.61 33.43 -4.44
N LYS A 132 -20.72 34.24 -3.88
CA LYS A 132 -20.50 35.64 -4.35
C LYS A 132 -19.48 35.73 -5.50
N LYS A 133 -18.66 34.73 -5.78
CA LYS A 133 -17.66 34.79 -6.86
C LYS A 133 -18.18 34.22 -8.20
N ALA A 134 -19.33 33.55 -8.22
CA ALA A 134 -19.94 33.01 -9.42
C ALA A 134 -20.89 33.99 -10.16
N LYS A 135 -21.26 35.11 -9.50
CA LYS A 135 -22.22 36.10 -10.07
C LYS A 135 -21.55 37.30 -10.74
N ALA A 136 -20.21 37.40 -10.68
CA ALA A 136 -19.47 38.55 -11.24
C ALA A 136 -18.77 38.23 -12.59
N LYS A 137 -18.99 37.04 -13.19
CA LYS A 137 -18.30 36.63 -14.43
C LYS A 137 -19.27 36.33 -15.59
N ALA A 138 -20.51 36.75 -15.49
CA ALA A 138 -21.55 36.46 -16.49
C ALA A 138 -22.08 37.73 -17.23
N VAL A 139 -21.33 38.80 -17.25
CA VAL A 139 -21.69 40.00 -18.04
C VAL A 139 -20.43 40.55 -18.71
N SER A 140 -20.05 39.99 -19.84
CA SER A 140 -19.33 40.67 -20.91
C SER A 140 -18.99 39.63 -22.03
N GLY A 141 -19.57 39.82 -23.17
CA GLY A 141 -19.16 39.10 -24.40
C GLY A 141 -20.29 38.61 -25.26
N ALA A 142 -21.06 39.52 -25.84
CA ALA A 142 -21.97 39.26 -26.94
C ALA A 142 -21.21 39.12 -28.27
N PRO A 143 -21.84 38.68 -29.36
CA PRO A 143 -21.25 37.87 -30.42
C PRO A 143 -20.79 38.69 -31.60
N THR A 144 -19.82 38.24 -32.36
CA THR A 144 -19.62 38.68 -33.74
C THR A 144 -19.59 37.48 -34.68
N ALA A 145 -20.67 37.47 -35.49
CA ALA A 145 -20.80 36.70 -36.69
C ALA A 145 -19.89 37.26 -37.81
N LYS A 146 -19.37 36.37 -38.67
CA LYS A 146 -19.12 36.55 -40.14
C LYS A 146 -18.47 35.27 -40.64
N LYS A 147 -19.15 34.53 -41.45
CA LYS A 147 -19.51 34.60 -42.87
C LYS A 147 -18.47 33.89 -43.76
N THR A 148 -18.97 32.75 -44.27
CA THR A 148 -18.81 32.19 -45.62
C THR A 148 -17.51 32.34 -46.41
N THR A 149 -17.00 31.23 -46.97
CA THR A 149 -17.02 30.94 -48.43
C THR A 149 -16.40 29.55 -48.71
N LYS A 150 -17.10 28.69 -49.24
CA LYS A 150 -17.27 27.95 -50.48
C LYS A 150 -16.09 28.11 -51.52
N LYS A 151 -15.44 26.94 -51.87
CA LYS A 151 -14.96 26.56 -53.22
C LYS A 151 -14.26 25.20 -53.13
N LYS A 152 -14.79 24.15 -53.64
CA LYS A 152 -14.82 23.51 -54.95
C LYS A 152 -13.42 23.41 -55.62
N LYS A 153 -12.77 22.24 -55.56
CA LYS A 153 -12.42 21.41 -56.73
C LYS A 153 -11.99 20.03 -56.20
#